data_ca2cc8718b89a511eb11fa6414023003
#
_entry.id   ca2cc8718b89a511eb11fa6414023003
#
_cell.length_a   1.000
_cell.length_b   1.000
_cell.length_c   1.000
_cell.angle_alpha   90.00
_cell.angle_beta   90.00
_cell.angle_gamma   90.00
#
_symmetry.space_group_name_H-M   'P 1'
#
loop_
_entity.id
_entity.type
_entity.pdbx_description
1 polymer ?
#
loop_
_entity_poly.entity_id
_entity_poly.type
_entity_poly.pdbx_seq_one_letter_code
_entity_poly.pdbx_strand_id
1 'polypeptide(L)'
;MIFLQKYGISLNLGAKIYQKYKESVYTILQENPYRLAEDISGVGFKIADEIAARVGIHADSDYRIRSGMLYTLLQASGEGHTYLPREQLFTRCARLLGVDESYMEKHLMDMVIDRKLVLKEKSGETIVYPAQYYYLELNTARMLNEPVSYTHLRAHET
;
A
#
# COMPACT_ATOMS: atom_id res chain seq x y z
N MET A 1 26.10 -6.67 -4.94
CA MET A 1 25.79 -7.05 -3.55
C MET A 1 26.42 -6.14 -2.51
N ILE A 2 27.68 -5.79 -2.70
CA ILE A 2 28.35 -4.81 -1.81
C ILE A 2 27.59 -3.50 -1.77
N PHE A 3 27.10 -3.09 -2.92
CA PHE A 3 26.26 -1.89 -3.06
C PHE A 3 25.05 -1.91 -2.12
N LEU A 4 24.39 -3.07 -1.99
CA LEU A 4 23.21 -3.17 -1.13
C LEU A 4 23.56 -3.08 0.36
N GLN A 5 24.72 -3.57 0.76
CA GLN A 5 25.15 -3.48 2.15
C GLN A 5 25.37 -2.04 2.58
N LYS A 6 25.71 -1.19 1.65
CA LYS A 6 25.87 0.23 1.89
C LYS A 6 24.60 0.88 2.42
N TYR A 7 23.45 0.32 2.08
CA TYR A 7 22.16 0.84 2.52
C TYR A 7 21.60 0.04 3.70
N GLY A 8 22.43 -0.74 4.38
CA GLY A 8 21.99 -1.47 5.57
C GLY A 8 21.19 -2.73 5.25
N ILE A 9 21.31 -3.23 4.04
CA ILE A 9 20.58 -4.42 3.60
C ILE A 9 21.43 -5.66 3.89
N SER A 10 20.81 -6.65 4.58
CA SER A 10 21.52 -7.89 4.90
C SER A 10 21.80 -8.71 3.62
N LEU A 11 22.72 -9.65 3.73
CA LEU A 11 23.05 -10.51 2.59
C LEU A 11 21.84 -11.31 2.11
N ASN A 12 21.06 -11.87 3.03
CA ASN A 12 19.89 -12.64 2.67
C ASN A 12 18.85 -11.80 1.95
N LEU A 13 18.59 -10.61 2.49
CA LEU A 13 17.63 -9.71 1.87
C LEU A 13 18.15 -9.20 0.54
N GLY A 14 19.45 -8.88 0.47
CA GLY A 14 20.07 -8.46 -0.76
C GLY A 14 19.95 -9.49 -1.86
N ALA A 15 20.09 -10.76 -1.52
CA ALA A 15 19.93 -11.84 -2.49
C ALA A 15 18.50 -11.89 -3.05
N LYS A 16 17.50 -11.75 -2.16
CA LYS A 16 16.09 -11.73 -2.58
C LYS A 16 15.81 -10.56 -3.51
N ILE A 17 16.33 -9.39 -3.18
CA ILE A 17 16.15 -8.19 -3.97
C ILE A 17 16.77 -8.37 -5.34
N TYR A 18 17.99 -8.89 -5.38
CA TYR A 18 18.66 -9.11 -6.66
C TYR A 18 17.94 -10.15 -7.51
N GLN A 19 17.42 -11.21 -6.89
CA GLN A 19 16.67 -12.21 -7.63
C GLN A 19 15.41 -11.63 -8.27
N LYS A 20 14.77 -10.67 -7.60
CA LYS A 20 13.55 -10.07 -8.11
C LYS A 20 13.81 -9.07 -9.22
N TYR A 21 14.77 -8.18 -9.01
CA TYR A 21 14.97 -7.04 -9.92
C TYR A 21 16.17 -7.17 -10.84
N LYS A 22 17.08 -8.10 -10.55
CA LYS A 22 18.29 -8.30 -11.33
C LYS A 22 19.08 -6.99 -11.43
N GLU A 23 19.42 -6.61 -12.65
CA GLU A 23 20.23 -5.41 -12.85
C GLU A 23 19.47 -4.11 -12.60
N SER A 24 18.16 -4.18 -12.45
CA SER A 24 17.33 -3.00 -12.18
C SER A 24 17.35 -2.57 -10.73
N VAL A 25 18.04 -3.29 -9.84
CA VAL A 25 18.08 -2.99 -8.41
C VAL A 25 18.45 -1.54 -8.14
N TYR A 26 19.53 -1.07 -8.76
CA TYR A 26 20.01 0.27 -8.51
C TYR A 26 18.96 1.32 -8.89
N THR A 27 18.37 1.17 -10.07
CA THR A 27 17.34 2.09 -10.55
C THR A 27 16.15 2.13 -9.62
N ILE A 28 15.68 0.95 -9.17
CA ILE A 28 14.53 0.87 -8.28
C ILE A 28 14.82 1.53 -6.94
N LEU A 29 15.99 1.30 -6.36
CA LEU A 29 16.35 1.92 -5.09
C LEU A 29 16.46 3.44 -5.21
N GLN A 30 16.92 3.93 -6.35
CA GLN A 30 17.05 5.37 -6.55
C GLN A 30 15.71 6.05 -6.84
N GLU A 31 14.85 5.39 -7.57
CA GLU A 31 13.56 5.97 -7.97
C GLU A 31 12.46 5.76 -6.94
N ASN A 32 12.28 4.53 -6.48
CA ASN A 32 11.19 4.21 -5.56
C ASN A 32 11.50 2.98 -4.72
N PRO A 33 12.28 3.11 -3.64
CA PRO A 33 12.61 1.96 -2.80
C PRO A 33 11.39 1.35 -2.09
N TYR A 34 10.26 2.04 -2.03
CA TYR A 34 9.06 1.49 -1.40
C TYR A 34 8.46 0.34 -2.20
N ARG A 35 8.87 0.16 -3.45
CA ARG A 35 8.48 -1.02 -4.21
C ARG A 35 8.95 -2.31 -3.56
N LEU A 36 9.98 -2.24 -2.74
CA LEU A 36 10.47 -3.42 -2.02
C LEU A 36 9.39 -4.00 -1.12
N ALA A 37 8.61 -3.12 -0.49
CA ALA A 37 7.54 -3.57 0.41
C ALA A 37 6.41 -4.29 -0.35
N GLU A 38 6.22 -3.95 -1.60
CA GLU A 38 5.20 -4.58 -2.43
C GLU A 38 5.70 -5.89 -3.07
N ASP A 39 6.96 -5.91 -3.48
CA ASP A 39 7.49 -6.98 -4.32
C ASP A 39 8.28 -8.05 -3.58
N ILE A 40 8.83 -7.74 -2.41
CA ILE A 40 9.73 -8.66 -1.70
C ILE A 40 9.09 -9.13 -0.40
N SER A 41 8.90 -10.43 -0.28
CA SER A 41 8.42 -11.02 0.96
C SER A 41 9.44 -10.78 2.07
N GLY A 42 8.95 -10.36 3.21
CA GLY A 42 9.81 -10.06 4.35
C GLY A 42 10.23 -8.61 4.47
N VAL A 43 9.89 -7.78 3.48
CA VAL A 43 10.16 -6.35 3.55
C VAL A 43 8.85 -5.62 3.79
N GLY A 44 8.72 -4.99 4.95
CA GLY A 44 7.57 -4.14 5.25
C GLY A 44 7.89 -2.69 4.97
N PHE A 45 6.90 -1.82 5.23
CA PHE A 45 7.07 -0.40 5.02
C PHE A 45 8.26 0.16 5.80
N LYS A 46 8.42 -0.24 7.05
CA LYS A 46 9.48 0.32 7.90
C LYS A 46 10.87 0.04 7.36
N ILE A 47 11.10 -1.17 6.87
CA ILE A 47 12.39 -1.54 6.28
C ILE A 47 12.60 -0.74 5.00
N ALA A 48 11.58 -0.66 4.16
CA ALA A 48 11.67 0.13 2.92
C ALA A 48 11.93 1.60 3.22
N ASP A 49 11.31 2.13 4.27
CA ASP A 49 11.47 3.52 4.67
C ASP A 49 12.90 3.80 5.17
N GLU A 50 13.51 2.86 5.89
CA GLU A 50 14.89 2.99 6.32
C GLU A 50 15.85 3.00 5.13
N ILE A 51 15.60 2.11 4.17
CA ILE A 51 16.39 2.08 2.95
C ILE A 51 16.24 3.38 2.18
N ALA A 52 15.00 3.88 2.09
CA ALA A 52 14.72 5.13 1.40
C ALA A 52 15.49 6.29 2.01
N ALA A 53 15.52 6.36 3.34
CA ALA A 53 16.26 7.42 4.03
C ALA A 53 17.75 7.35 3.70
N ARG A 54 18.31 6.15 3.64
CA ARG A 54 19.73 5.99 3.32
C ARG A 54 20.07 6.30 1.87
N VAL A 55 19.09 6.09 0.98
CA VAL A 55 19.23 6.41 -0.43
C VAL A 55 19.11 7.92 -0.68
N GLY A 56 18.50 8.63 0.28
CA GLY A 56 18.34 10.08 0.16
C GLY A 56 16.96 10.55 -0.23
N ILE A 57 15.95 9.69 -0.08
CA ILE A 57 14.55 10.07 -0.34
C ILE A 57 14.09 11.04 0.76
N HIS A 58 13.51 12.16 0.38
CA HIS A 58 13.04 13.15 1.33
C HIS A 58 11.84 12.65 2.15
N ALA A 59 11.72 13.17 3.36
CA ALA A 59 10.64 12.77 4.27
C ALA A 59 9.26 13.07 3.72
N ASP A 60 9.12 14.11 2.87
CA ASP A 60 7.84 14.49 2.27
C ASP A 60 7.70 14.01 0.83
N SER A 61 8.53 13.05 0.42
CA SER A 61 8.46 12.48 -0.92
C SER A 61 7.08 11.89 -1.21
N ASP A 62 6.62 12.04 -2.44
CA ASP A 62 5.35 11.47 -2.89
C ASP A 62 5.30 9.97 -2.64
N TYR A 63 6.38 9.26 -2.96
CA TYR A 63 6.44 7.81 -2.77
C TYR A 63 6.31 7.43 -1.29
N ARG A 64 6.96 8.19 -0.43
CA ARG A 64 6.91 7.92 1.00
C ARG A 64 5.51 8.10 1.56
N ILE A 65 4.86 9.20 1.20
CA ILE A 65 3.52 9.51 1.71
C ILE A 65 2.50 8.50 1.18
N ARG A 66 2.54 8.20 -0.11
CA ARG A 66 1.61 7.23 -0.69
C ARG A 66 1.79 5.84 -0.10
N SER A 67 3.03 5.40 0.03
CA SER A 67 3.30 4.09 0.61
C SER A 67 2.90 4.03 2.06
N GLY A 68 3.11 5.12 2.80
CA GLY A 68 2.69 5.20 4.20
C GLY A 68 1.20 5.14 4.37
N MET A 69 0.44 5.78 3.48
CA MET A 69 -1.02 5.73 3.52
C MET A 69 -1.52 4.31 3.28
N LEU A 70 -0.99 3.64 2.28
CA LEU A 70 -1.39 2.27 2.00
C LEU A 70 -1.02 1.34 3.15
N TYR A 71 0.19 1.50 3.69
CA TYR A 71 0.63 0.70 4.82
C TYR A 71 -0.29 0.90 6.03
N THR A 72 -0.69 2.14 6.29
CA THR A 72 -1.58 2.45 7.41
C THR A 72 -2.92 1.73 7.27
N LEU A 73 -3.47 1.73 6.06
CA LEU A 73 -4.72 1.02 5.79
C LEU A 73 -4.56 -0.49 5.94
N LEU A 74 -3.46 -1.04 5.46
CA LEU A 74 -3.22 -2.48 5.57
C LEU A 74 -2.99 -2.90 7.01
N GLN A 75 -2.37 -2.05 7.82
CA GLN A 75 -2.22 -2.33 9.25
C GLN A 75 -3.57 -2.34 9.96
N ALA A 76 -4.44 -1.39 9.62
CA ALA A 76 -5.78 -1.35 10.19
C ALA A 76 -6.56 -2.62 9.81
N SER A 77 -6.32 -3.14 8.62
CA SER A 77 -6.89 -4.41 8.17
C SER A 77 -6.48 -5.55 9.10
N GLY A 78 -5.22 -5.55 9.53
CA GLY A 78 -4.74 -6.54 10.49
C GLY A 78 -5.40 -6.41 11.85
N GLU A 79 -5.95 -5.24 12.16
CA GLU A 79 -6.69 -4.99 13.41
C GLU A 79 -8.18 -5.29 13.25
N GLY A 80 -8.63 -5.72 12.07
CA GLY A 80 -10.02 -6.05 11.82
C GLY A 80 -10.80 -5.01 11.03
N HIS A 81 -10.15 -3.97 10.55
CA HIS A 81 -10.82 -2.89 9.82
C HIS A 81 -10.56 -2.99 8.32
N THR A 82 -11.59 -3.21 7.52
CA THR A 82 -11.43 -3.25 6.07
C THR A 82 -11.26 -1.86 5.47
N TYR A 83 -11.59 -0.82 6.23
CA TYR A 83 -11.46 0.58 5.80
C TYR A 83 -11.19 1.47 7.00
N LEU A 84 -10.80 2.71 6.73
CA LEU A 84 -10.69 3.74 7.77
C LEU A 84 -11.40 5.00 7.31
N PRO A 85 -12.03 5.73 8.25
CA PRO A 85 -12.47 7.08 7.94
C PRO A 85 -11.29 7.95 7.52
N ARG A 86 -11.51 8.84 6.57
CA ARG A 86 -10.44 9.67 6.02
C ARG A 86 -9.63 10.38 7.10
N GLU A 87 -10.30 10.96 8.08
CA GLU A 87 -9.60 11.70 9.14
C GLU A 87 -8.71 10.79 9.97
N GLN A 88 -9.17 9.58 10.28
CA GLN A 88 -8.35 8.63 11.02
C GLN A 88 -7.16 8.17 10.21
N LEU A 89 -7.35 7.98 8.90
CA LEU A 89 -6.23 7.62 8.03
C LEU A 89 -5.18 8.73 8.04
N PHE A 90 -5.61 9.98 7.92
CA PHE A 90 -4.69 11.11 7.91
C PHE A 90 -3.93 11.23 9.23
N THR A 91 -4.64 11.11 10.35
CA THR A 91 -4.02 11.20 11.67
C THR A 91 -2.99 10.09 11.88
N ARG A 92 -3.36 8.85 11.57
CA ARG A 92 -2.46 7.72 11.74
C ARG A 92 -1.25 7.83 10.81
N CYS A 93 -1.47 8.23 9.57
CA CYS A 93 -0.41 8.36 8.58
C CYS A 93 0.56 9.48 8.94
N ALA A 94 0.03 10.62 9.37
CA ALA A 94 0.88 11.75 9.80
C ALA A 94 1.76 11.35 10.97
N ARG A 95 1.21 10.59 11.91
CA ARG A 95 1.96 10.11 13.06
C ARG A 95 3.04 9.11 12.64
N LEU A 96 2.70 8.20 11.74
CA LEU A 96 3.65 7.21 11.24
C LEU A 96 4.83 7.86 10.54
N LEU A 97 4.56 8.83 9.69
CA LEU A 97 5.56 9.44 8.83
C LEU A 97 6.24 10.67 9.44
N GLY A 98 5.63 11.26 10.45
CA GLY A 98 6.14 12.48 11.04
C GLY A 98 6.00 13.68 10.13
N VAL A 99 4.97 13.70 9.26
CA VAL A 99 4.69 14.81 8.36
C VAL A 99 3.33 15.40 8.65
N ASP A 100 3.10 16.62 8.16
CA ASP A 100 1.85 17.33 8.39
C ASP A 100 0.71 16.68 7.60
N GLU A 101 -0.49 16.68 8.18
CA GLU A 101 -1.67 16.13 7.52
C GLU A 101 -2.02 16.86 6.23
N SER A 102 -1.56 18.09 6.07
CA SER A 102 -1.82 18.86 4.85
C SER A 102 -1.26 18.19 3.59
N TYR A 103 -0.27 17.33 3.73
CA TYR A 103 0.27 16.59 2.60
C TYR A 103 -0.63 15.44 2.14
N MET A 104 -1.59 15.05 2.97
CA MET A 104 -2.35 13.82 2.74
C MET A 104 -3.43 13.93 1.67
N GLU A 105 -4.14 15.06 1.60
CA GLU A 105 -5.29 15.20 0.72
C GLU A 105 -4.93 15.00 -0.75
N LYS A 106 -3.88 15.67 -1.20
CA LYS A 106 -3.43 15.57 -2.58
C LYS A 106 -3.06 14.13 -2.92
N HIS A 107 -2.31 13.49 -2.03
CA HIS A 107 -1.85 12.13 -2.30
C HIS A 107 -2.97 11.12 -2.23
N LEU A 108 -3.97 11.35 -1.37
CA LEU A 108 -5.15 10.52 -1.33
C LEU A 108 -5.87 10.53 -2.67
N MET A 109 -6.07 11.73 -3.23
CA MET A 109 -6.75 11.86 -4.51
C MET A 109 -5.95 11.21 -5.64
N ASP A 110 -4.63 11.39 -5.63
CA ASP A 110 -3.76 10.77 -6.62
C ASP A 110 -3.84 9.26 -6.58
N MET A 111 -3.91 8.68 -5.38
CA MET A 111 -4.00 7.22 -5.23
C MET A 111 -5.36 6.69 -5.64
N VAL A 112 -6.41 7.48 -5.48
CA VAL A 112 -7.74 7.12 -5.98
C VAL A 112 -7.73 7.09 -7.50
N ILE A 113 -7.11 8.10 -8.12
CA ILE A 113 -6.98 8.16 -9.58
C ILE A 113 -6.18 6.96 -10.09
N ASP A 114 -5.13 6.57 -9.37
CA ASP A 114 -4.30 5.42 -9.73
C ASP A 114 -4.96 4.08 -9.39
N ARG A 115 -6.17 4.11 -8.84
CA ARG A 115 -6.94 2.92 -8.49
C ARG A 115 -6.30 2.06 -7.41
N LYS A 116 -5.53 2.67 -6.53
CA LYS A 116 -4.94 1.98 -5.39
C LYS A 116 -5.82 2.09 -4.16
N LEU A 117 -6.63 3.13 -4.09
CA LEU A 117 -7.57 3.37 -2.99
C LEU A 117 -8.95 3.67 -3.56
N VAL A 118 -9.98 3.39 -2.76
CA VAL A 118 -11.38 3.69 -3.12
C VAL A 118 -11.98 4.52 -2.01
N LEU A 119 -12.70 5.58 -2.38
CA LEU A 119 -13.42 6.44 -1.44
C LEU A 119 -14.91 6.11 -1.51
N LYS A 120 -15.55 6.07 -0.35
CA LYS A 120 -16.99 5.88 -0.25
C LYS A 120 -17.54 6.81 0.82
N GLU A 121 -18.83 7.17 0.68
CA GLU A 121 -19.53 7.92 1.72
C GLU A 121 -20.34 6.95 2.54
N LYS A 122 -20.23 7.03 3.84
CA LYS A 122 -21.00 6.19 4.75
C LYS A 122 -21.43 7.03 5.94
N SER A 123 -22.74 7.19 6.10
CA SER A 123 -23.31 7.97 7.21
C SER A 123 -22.76 9.40 7.26
N GLY A 124 -22.55 10.01 6.10
CA GLY A 124 -22.06 11.38 6.02
C GLY A 124 -20.57 11.51 6.19
N GLU A 125 -19.84 10.40 6.26
CA GLU A 125 -18.41 10.37 6.49
C GLU A 125 -17.71 9.72 5.31
N THR A 126 -16.59 10.29 4.89
CA THR A 126 -15.79 9.69 3.81
C THR A 126 -14.91 8.59 4.40
N ILE A 127 -15.01 7.39 3.83
CA ILE A 127 -14.18 6.27 4.24
C ILE A 127 -13.28 5.83 3.09
N VAL A 128 -12.13 5.27 3.45
CA VAL A 128 -11.08 4.91 2.49
C VAL A 128 -10.79 3.42 2.61
N TYR A 129 -10.82 2.72 1.46
CA TYR A 129 -10.48 1.31 1.39
C TYR A 129 -9.22 1.12 0.55
N PRO A 130 -8.37 0.15 0.89
CA PRO A 130 -7.46 -0.39 -0.12
C PRO A 130 -8.30 -0.97 -1.25
N ALA A 131 -7.95 -0.69 -2.49
CA ALA A 131 -8.78 -1.10 -3.62
C ALA A 131 -9.10 -2.59 -3.60
N GLN A 132 -8.12 -3.42 -3.28
CA GLN A 132 -8.30 -4.87 -3.24
C GLN A 132 -9.36 -5.31 -2.24
N TYR A 133 -9.45 -4.64 -1.08
CA TYR A 133 -10.45 -4.99 -0.08
C TYR A 133 -11.82 -4.47 -0.45
N TYR A 134 -11.90 -3.34 -1.12
CA TYR A 134 -13.18 -2.82 -1.58
C TYR A 134 -13.81 -3.79 -2.59
N TYR A 135 -13.04 -4.23 -3.57
CA TYR A 135 -13.56 -5.15 -4.58
C TYR A 135 -13.88 -6.52 -3.99
N LEU A 136 -13.11 -6.97 -3.03
CA LEU A 136 -13.40 -8.23 -2.35
C LEU A 136 -14.73 -8.14 -1.59
N GLU A 137 -14.93 -7.06 -0.85
CA GLU A 137 -16.16 -6.84 -0.11
C GLU A 137 -17.36 -6.72 -1.05
N LEU A 138 -17.20 -6.01 -2.16
CA LEU A 138 -18.24 -5.85 -3.15
C LEU A 138 -18.62 -7.20 -3.76
N ASN A 139 -17.65 -8.01 -4.09
CA ASN A 139 -17.90 -9.33 -4.66
C ASN A 139 -18.60 -10.25 -3.64
N THR A 140 -18.23 -10.18 -2.40
CA THR A 140 -18.87 -10.97 -1.34
C THR A 140 -20.33 -10.55 -1.17
N ALA A 141 -20.62 -9.25 -1.16
CA ALA A 141 -21.97 -8.74 -1.07
C ALA A 141 -22.81 -9.18 -2.28
N ARG A 142 -22.20 -9.13 -3.46
CA ARG A 142 -22.87 -9.54 -4.68
C ARG A 142 -23.22 -11.04 -4.65
N MET A 143 -22.29 -11.85 -4.20
CA MET A 143 -22.53 -13.29 -4.08
C MET A 143 -23.63 -13.62 -3.09
N LEU A 144 -23.75 -12.88 -2.02
CA LEU A 144 -24.78 -13.09 -1.03
C LEU A 144 -26.16 -12.64 -1.51
N ASN A 145 -26.21 -11.65 -2.38
CA ASN A 145 -27.46 -11.08 -2.85
C ASN A 145 -27.96 -11.67 -4.15
N GLU A 146 -27.13 -12.35 -4.92
CA GLU A 146 -27.54 -12.92 -6.18
C GLU A 146 -28.22 -14.26 -5.99
N PRO A 147 -29.26 -14.55 -6.81
CA PRO A 147 -29.95 -15.83 -6.72
C PRO A 147 -29.01 -16.99 -7.06
N VAL A 148 -29.28 -18.10 -6.45
CA VAL A 148 -28.47 -19.29 -6.66
C VAL A 148 -28.56 -19.79 -8.11
N SER A 149 -29.62 -19.51 -8.79
CA SER A 149 -29.79 -19.88 -10.18
C SER A 149 -28.74 -19.28 -11.09
N TYR A 150 -28.04 -18.35 -10.58
CA TYR A 150 -27.02 -17.72 -11.28
C TYR A 150 -25.85 -18.58 -11.50
N THR A 151 -25.83 -19.52 -10.80
CA THR A 151 -24.72 -20.34 -10.93
C THR A 151 -24.77 -21.26 -12.07
N HIS A 152 -24.96 -21.07 -12.01
CA HIS A 152 -24.82 -21.26 -12.41
C HIS A 152 -24.04 -21.04 -12.85
N LEU A 153 -23.93 -20.88 -13.26
CA LEU A 153 -23.65 -20.27 -13.60
C LEU A 153 -22.66 -20.25 -13.62
N ARG A 154 -22.54 -20.61 -13.46
CA ARG A 154 -21.92 -20.37 -13.35
C ARG A 154 -21.15 -21.02 -13.32
N ALA A 155 -21.15 -21.79 -13.37
CA ALA A 155 -20.81 -22.15 -13.59
C ALA A 155 -20.41 -21.93 -14.35
N HIS A 156 -20.87 -21.58 -14.57
CA HIS A 156 -20.94 -20.92 -14.93
C HIS A 156 -20.45 -20.21 -15.10
N GLU A 157 -20.52 -20.29 -15.32
CA GLU A 157 -20.59 -19.48 -15.27
C GLU A 157 -20.08 -19.31 -15.10
N THR A 158 -20.08 -19.86 -15.09
CA THR A 158 -20.04 -19.64 -14.79
C THR A 158 -19.77 -19.49 -14.90
#